data_c95324f92534a351027a269d217052d7
#
_entry.id   c95324f92534a351027a269d217052d7
#
_cell.length_a   1.000
_cell.length_b   1.000
_cell.length_c   1.000
_cell.angle_alpha   90.00
_cell.angle_beta   90.00
_cell.angle_gamma   90.00
#
_symmetry.space_group_name_H-M   'P 1'
#
loop_
_entity.id
_entity.type
_entity.pdbx_description
1 polymer ?
#
loop_
_entity_poly.entity_id
_entity_poly.type
_entity_poly.pdbx_seq_one_letter_code
_entity_poly.pdbx_strand_id
1 'polypeptide(L)'
;MSNKKQMAVNMFASMLTYAISMLISFFLSPYIVKNIGVDANGFIGLANNFVSYASLITIALNALASRFITINIYQNNYDNANRYFSSVFYSNTFLSLILALIGSVIVIFLNRFIDVSDALLPDVRLLFAFLFLDCIISTISSVFGVATFARNKLYLNSLRTIEANILRMLCIVILFSCFEPRLFYIGIASVVQVIYCLVLNVIYTKRLLPEIKLSRHSFHFRMVKELVSGGVWSLFNRLGQILLDGLDLLITNVFINANSMGILSLSKTIPTAINGIVSATVSIFSPNYTILYAQGKKDELLRSIKQSMKIMGVITNIPVIILVICGKEFYALWQPTVDSDVLYKLSLLGCVCIIFSGGINCIYNIFTVVNKLKANSIVVILSGLV
;
A
#
# COMPACT_ATOMS: atom_id res chain seq x y z
N MET A 1 -0.27 -16.51 25.30
CA MET A 1 0.81 -16.89 24.37
C MET A 1 2.08 -16.14 24.76
N SER A 2 3.27 -16.76 24.67
CA SER A 2 4.53 -16.02 24.90
C SER A 2 4.67 -14.93 23.84
N ASN A 3 5.26 -13.78 24.19
CA ASN A 3 5.39 -12.62 23.29
C ASN A 3 6.16 -12.96 22.00
N LYS A 4 7.14 -13.88 22.09
CA LYS A 4 7.89 -14.41 20.93
C LYS A 4 7.00 -15.23 19.99
N LYS A 5 6.13 -16.10 20.54
CA LYS A 5 5.19 -16.92 19.75
C LYS A 5 4.14 -16.03 19.04
N GLN A 6 3.65 -14.98 19.70
CA GLN A 6 2.73 -14.02 19.12
C GLN A 6 3.36 -13.24 17.96
N MET A 7 4.63 -12.81 18.11
CA MET A 7 5.36 -12.13 17.07
C MET A 7 5.57 -13.05 15.85
N ALA A 8 5.93 -14.31 16.05
CA ALA A 8 6.08 -15.27 14.96
C ALA A 8 4.76 -15.51 14.21
N VAL A 9 3.63 -15.61 14.92
CA VAL A 9 2.30 -15.74 14.32
C VAL A 9 1.93 -14.52 13.49
N ASN A 10 2.17 -13.30 14.02
CA ASN A 10 1.91 -12.07 13.29
C ASN A 10 2.75 -11.98 12.00
N MET A 11 4.03 -12.35 12.06
CA MET A 11 4.94 -12.36 10.90
C MET A 11 4.48 -13.36 9.85
N PHE A 12 4.21 -14.60 10.25
CA PHE A 12 3.73 -15.63 9.33
C PHE A 12 2.42 -15.24 8.67
N ALA A 13 1.47 -14.72 9.45
CA ALA A 13 0.19 -14.25 8.92
C ALA A 13 0.36 -13.11 7.92
N SER A 14 1.27 -12.16 8.17
CA SER A 14 1.55 -11.06 7.23
C SER A 14 2.19 -11.54 5.93
N MET A 15 3.13 -12.49 6.00
CA MET A 15 3.74 -13.10 4.82
C MET A 15 2.71 -13.89 4.00
N LEU A 16 1.88 -14.67 4.68
CA LEU A 16 0.80 -15.45 4.04
C LEU A 16 -0.20 -14.52 3.35
N THR A 17 -0.57 -13.41 4.00
CA THR A 17 -1.45 -12.39 3.42
C THR A 17 -0.85 -11.81 2.15
N TYR A 18 0.44 -11.47 2.17
CA TYR A 18 1.12 -10.93 0.99
C TYR A 18 1.13 -11.95 -0.15
N ALA A 19 1.49 -13.20 0.14
CA ALA A 19 1.52 -14.28 -0.86
C ALA A 19 0.12 -14.51 -1.47
N ILE A 20 -0.93 -14.62 -0.66
CA ILE A 20 -2.31 -14.80 -1.13
C ILE A 20 -2.77 -13.59 -1.96
N SER A 21 -2.50 -12.37 -1.49
CA SER A 21 -2.86 -11.14 -2.23
C SER A 21 -2.17 -11.07 -3.58
N MET A 22 -0.91 -11.45 -3.63
CA MET A 22 -0.13 -11.52 -4.87
C MET A 22 -0.71 -12.57 -5.83
N LEU A 23 -1.02 -13.77 -5.35
CA LEU A 23 -1.63 -14.83 -6.16
C LEU A 23 -2.99 -14.39 -6.73
N ILE A 24 -3.85 -13.80 -5.89
CA ILE A 24 -5.15 -13.26 -6.35
C ILE A 24 -4.94 -12.22 -7.46
N SER A 25 -4.06 -11.25 -7.27
CA SER A 25 -3.78 -10.21 -8.27
C SER A 25 -3.20 -10.80 -9.55
N PHE A 26 -2.33 -11.81 -9.42
CA PHE A 26 -1.68 -12.49 -10.52
C PHE A 26 -2.68 -13.23 -11.43
N PHE A 27 -3.62 -13.97 -10.85
CA PHE A 27 -4.65 -14.67 -11.62
C PHE A 27 -5.78 -13.75 -12.08
N LEU A 28 -6.08 -12.70 -11.33
CA LEU A 28 -7.14 -11.77 -11.67
C LEU A 28 -6.75 -10.86 -12.85
N SER A 29 -5.46 -10.50 -12.99
CA SER A 29 -4.99 -9.60 -14.05
C SER A 29 -5.28 -10.13 -15.48
N PRO A 30 -4.92 -11.37 -15.85
CA PRO A 30 -5.28 -11.91 -17.17
C PRO A 30 -6.79 -12.00 -17.40
N TYR A 31 -7.54 -12.34 -16.35
CA TYR A 31 -9.01 -12.40 -16.43
C TYR A 31 -9.61 -11.03 -16.73
N ILE A 32 -9.10 -9.98 -16.10
CA ILE A 32 -9.51 -8.59 -16.36
C ILE A 32 -9.14 -8.20 -17.80
N VAL A 33 -7.87 -8.38 -18.20
CA VAL A 33 -7.37 -8.00 -19.52
C VAL A 33 -8.14 -8.72 -20.62
N LYS A 34 -8.43 -10.02 -20.45
CA LYS A 34 -9.21 -10.80 -21.41
C LYS A 34 -10.63 -10.26 -21.62
N ASN A 35 -11.27 -9.76 -20.57
CA ASN A 35 -12.67 -9.34 -20.60
C ASN A 35 -12.86 -7.87 -20.99
N ILE A 36 -11.95 -6.97 -20.57
CA ILE A 36 -12.13 -5.52 -20.76
C ILE A 36 -10.95 -4.81 -21.45
N GLY A 37 -9.91 -5.58 -21.84
CA GLY A 37 -8.78 -5.06 -22.59
C GLY A 37 -7.62 -4.53 -21.76
N VAL A 38 -6.51 -4.25 -22.47
CA VAL A 38 -5.23 -3.80 -21.86
C VAL A 38 -5.35 -2.38 -21.35
N ASP A 39 -5.98 -1.48 -22.10
CA ASP A 39 -6.18 -0.07 -21.75
C ASP A 39 -6.91 0.06 -20.41
N ALA A 40 -7.96 -0.76 -20.22
CA ALA A 40 -8.73 -0.79 -19.00
C ALA A 40 -7.88 -1.19 -17.78
N ASN A 41 -6.97 -2.17 -17.93
CA ASN A 41 -6.03 -2.52 -16.87
C ASN A 41 -5.08 -1.36 -16.53
N GLY A 42 -4.66 -0.60 -17.51
CA GLY A 42 -3.86 0.62 -17.31
C GLY A 42 -4.59 1.66 -16.48
N PHE A 43 -5.88 1.90 -16.74
CA PHE A 43 -6.70 2.84 -15.98
C PHE A 43 -6.89 2.42 -14.52
N ILE A 44 -6.92 1.11 -14.21
CA ILE A 44 -6.94 0.62 -12.82
C ILE A 44 -5.65 1.05 -12.09
N GLY A 45 -4.49 0.82 -12.72
CA GLY A 45 -3.20 1.23 -12.17
C GLY A 45 -3.10 2.74 -11.97
N LEU A 46 -3.51 3.50 -12.99
CA LEU A 46 -3.50 4.97 -12.95
C LEU A 46 -4.42 5.51 -11.86
N ALA A 47 -5.64 4.99 -11.74
CA ALA A 47 -6.58 5.40 -10.70
C ALA A 47 -6.05 5.13 -9.28
N ASN A 48 -5.40 3.98 -9.06
CA ASN A 48 -4.72 3.69 -7.79
C ASN A 48 -3.57 4.67 -7.50
N ASN A 49 -2.83 5.12 -8.52
CA ASN A 49 -1.81 6.15 -8.35
C ASN A 49 -2.43 7.49 -7.93
N PHE A 50 -3.53 7.93 -8.57
CA PHE A 50 -4.25 9.15 -8.16
C PHE A 50 -4.76 9.08 -6.72
N VAL A 51 -5.31 7.92 -6.29
CA VAL A 51 -5.69 7.68 -4.90
C VAL A 51 -4.48 7.76 -3.97
N SER A 52 -3.34 7.22 -4.37
CA SER A 52 -2.09 7.31 -3.60
C SER A 52 -1.60 8.76 -3.45
N TYR A 53 -1.70 9.58 -4.51
CA TYR A 53 -1.37 11.01 -4.44
C TYR A 53 -2.30 11.76 -3.49
N ALA A 54 -3.60 11.52 -3.59
CA ALA A 54 -4.59 12.14 -2.72
C ALA A 54 -4.41 11.73 -1.24
N SER A 55 -4.04 10.48 -0.99
CA SER A 55 -3.83 9.95 0.36
C SER A 55 -2.64 10.58 1.11
N LEU A 56 -1.72 11.27 0.42
CA LEU A 56 -0.61 12.01 1.05
C LEU A 56 -1.08 12.93 2.16
N ILE A 57 -2.25 13.54 1.97
CA ILE A 57 -2.86 14.48 2.93
C ILE A 57 -3.09 13.86 4.32
N THR A 58 -3.27 12.54 4.39
CA THR A 58 -3.60 11.81 5.61
C THR A 58 -2.39 11.18 6.30
N ILE A 59 -1.25 11.07 5.61
CA ILE A 59 -0.09 10.30 6.08
C ILE A 59 0.51 10.91 7.33
N ALA A 60 0.71 12.22 7.38
CA ALA A 60 1.33 12.88 8.51
C ALA A 60 0.54 12.65 9.82
N LEU A 61 -0.79 12.69 9.75
CA LEU A 61 -1.67 12.46 10.88
C LEU A 61 -1.65 10.99 11.35
N ASN A 62 -1.74 10.06 10.40
CA ASN A 62 -1.93 8.64 10.70
C ASN A 62 -0.64 7.90 11.03
N ALA A 63 0.54 8.41 10.63
CA ALA A 63 1.83 7.75 10.81
C ALA A 63 2.15 7.40 12.28
N LEU A 64 1.78 8.26 13.21
CA LEU A 64 2.07 8.09 14.64
C LEU A 64 0.82 7.78 15.49
N ALA A 65 -0.37 7.83 14.92
CA ALA A 65 -1.64 7.68 15.67
C ALA A 65 -1.68 6.38 16.49
N SER A 66 -1.40 5.24 15.85
CA SER A 66 -1.40 3.94 16.53
C SER A 66 -0.41 3.87 17.69
N ARG A 67 0.77 4.49 17.55
CA ARG A 67 1.79 4.52 18.60
C ARG A 67 1.34 5.33 19.81
N PHE A 68 0.85 6.56 19.61
CA PHE A 68 0.44 7.44 20.72
C PHE A 68 -0.76 6.87 21.47
N ILE A 69 -1.76 6.35 20.75
CA ILE A 69 -2.92 5.70 21.39
C ILE A 69 -2.47 4.49 22.20
N THR A 70 -1.60 3.64 21.63
CA THR A 70 -1.11 2.44 22.32
C THR A 70 -0.33 2.77 23.58
N ILE A 71 0.58 3.76 23.54
CA ILE A 71 1.36 4.18 24.73
C ILE A 71 0.42 4.59 25.87
N ASN A 72 -0.59 5.42 25.58
CA ASN A 72 -1.53 5.89 26.61
C ASN A 72 -2.38 4.73 27.17
N ILE A 73 -2.76 3.74 26.36
CA ILE A 73 -3.47 2.53 26.84
C ILE A 73 -2.60 1.76 27.84
N TYR A 74 -1.32 1.51 27.52
CA TYR A 74 -0.41 0.78 28.41
C TYR A 74 -0.02 1.55 29.67
N GLN A 75 -0.12 2.88 29.65
CA GLN A 75 0.02 3.75 30.81
C GLN A 75 -1.26 3.87 31.64
N ASN A 76 -2.33 3.14 31.28
CA ASN A 76 -3.67 3.24 31.87
C ASN A 76 -4.28 4.66 31.79
N ASN A 77 -3.78 5.51 30.88
CA ASN A 77 -4.30 6.86 30.67
C ASN A 77 -5.35 6.82 29.55
N TYR A 78 -6.49 6.24 29.87
CA TYR A 78 -7.59 6.07 28.90
C TYR A 78 -8.19 7.40 28.44
N ASP A 79 -8.16 8.45 29.27
CA ASP A 79 -8.65 9.77 28.86
C ASP A 79 -7.81 10.36 27.72
N ASN A 80 -6.48 10.31 27.81
CA ASN A 80 -5.63 10.75 26.71
C ASN A 80 -5.70 9.81 25.51
N ALA A 81 -5.82 8.49 25.72
CA ALA A 81 -6.04 7.55 24.62
C ALA A 81 -7.31 7.88 23.83
N ASN A 82 -8.42 8.20 24.54
CA ASN A 82 -9.69 8.63 23.94
C ASN A 82 -9.57 9.99 23.22
N ARG A 83 -8.79 10.92 23.77
CA ARG A 83 -8.49 12.21 23.11
C ARG A 83 -7.74 12.00 21.79
N TYR A 84 -6.65 11.21 21.77
CA TYR A 84 -5.96 10.89 20.52
C TYR A 84 -6.86 10.16 19.54
N PHE A 85 -7.59 9.12 19.97
CA PHE A 85 -8.47 8.34 19.13
C PHE A 85 -9.55 9.21 18.47
N SER A 86 -10.26 10.01 19.28
CA SER A 86 -11.29 10.92 18.80
C SER A 86 -10.71 12.02 17.90
N SER A 87 -9.56 12.58 18.26
CA SER A 87 -8.91 13.62 17.45
C SER A 87 -8.51 13.09 16.07
N VAL A 88 -7.95 11.88 15.99
CA VAL A 88 -7.62 11.23 14.72
C VAL A 88 -8.88 10.94 13.90
N PHE A 89 -9.94 10.41 14.52
CA PHE A 89 -11.18 10.09 13.83
C PHE A 89 -11.82 11.35 13.20
N TYR A 90 -12.02 12.41 13.99
CA TYR A 90 -12.65 13.63 13.47
C TYR A 90 -11.77 14.37 12.46
N SER A 91 -10.45 14.35 12.64
CA SER A 91 -9.54 14.90 11.64
C SER A 91 -9.54 14.10 10.35
N ASN A 92 -9.56 12.76 10.41
CA ASN A 92 -9.68 11.92 9.22
C ASN A 92 -11.04 12.11 8.53
N THR A 93 -12.12 12.31 9.27
CA THR A 93 -13.44 12.65 8.71
C THR A 93 -13.39 13.99 7.96
N PHE A 94 -12.74 15.00 8.54
CA PHE A 94 -12.53 16.29 7.87
C PHE A 94 -11.64 16.16 6.63
N LEU A 95 -10.54 15.44 6.72
CA LEU A 95 -9.65 15.17 5.57
C LEU A 95 -10.36 14.37 4.48
N SER A 96 -11.28 13.48 4.85
CA SER A 96 -12.12 12.72 3.90
C SER A 96 -13.07 13.63 3.11
N LEU A 97 -13.57 14.72 3.70
CA LEU A 97 -14.35 15.73 2.96
C LEU A 97 -13.47 16.46 1.93
N ILE A 98 -12.22 16.77 2.29
CA ILE A 98 -11.26 17.37 1.35
C ILE A 98 -10.95 16.36 0.22
N LEU A 99 -10.72 15.09 0.55
CA LEU A 99 -10.52 14.03 -0.45
C LEU A 99 -11.74 13.86 -1.37
N ALA A 100 -12.95 13.98 -0.85
CA ALA A 100 -14.17 13.93 -1.65
C ALA A 100 -14.24 15.10 -2.64
N LEU A 101 -13.87 16.32 -2.21
CA LEU A 101 -13.80 17.50 -3.09
C LEU A 101 -12.74 17.32 -4.18
N ILE A 102 -11.53 16.92 -3.81
CA ILE A 102 -10.44 16.66 -4.77
C ILE A 102 -10.84 15.56 -5.75
N GLY A 103 -11.36 14.43 -5.26
CA GLY A 103 -11.81 13.32 -6.07
C GLY A 103 -12.93 13.73 -7.04
N SER A 104 -13.91 14.52 -6.59
CA SER A 104 -14.97 15.03 -7.45
C SER A 104 -14.44 15.93 -8.57
N VAL A 105 -13.49 16.82 -8.27
CA VAL A 105 -12.85 17.67 -9.29
C VAL A 105 -12.10 16.81 -10.31
N ILE A 106 -11.31 15.82 -9.85
CA ILE A 106 -10.58 14.92 -10.74
C ILE A 106 -11.55 14.14 -11.63
N VAL A 107 -12.62 13.56 -11.09
CA VAL A 107 -13.61 12.77 -11.83
C VAL A 107 -14.36 13.61 -12.87
N ILE A 108 -14.76 14.84 -12.52
CA ILE A 108 -15.49 15.74 -13.43
C ILE A 108 -14.58 16.16 -14.61
N PHE A 109 -13.35 16.55 -14.32
CA PHE A 109 -12.41 17.05 -15.31
C PHE A 109 -11.42 15.99 -15.82
N LEU A 110 -11.74 14.70 -15.68
CA LEU A 110 -10.83 13.59 -15.94
C LEU A 110 -10.22 13.64 -17.35
N ASN A 111 -11.04 13.95 -18.36
CA ASN A 111 -10.62 14.09 -19.75
C ASN A 111 -9.63 15.24 -20.04
N ARG A 112 -9.38 16.12 -19.06
CA ARG A 112 -8.32 17.15 -19.16
C ARG A 112 -6.98 16.69 -18.58
N PHE A 113 -7.01 15.67 -17.74
CA PHE A 113 -5.82 15.17 -17.04
C PHE A 113 -5.21 13.94 -17.70
N ILE A 114 -6.05 13.13 -18.36
CA ILE A 114 -5.64 11.86 -18.95
C ILE A 114 -6.27 11.65 -20.33
N ASP A 115 -5.56 10.92 -21.17
CA ASP A 115 -6.05 10.51 -22.48
C ASP A 115 -6.96 9.27 -22.33
N VAL A 116 -8.26 9.45 -22.64
CA VAL A 116 -9.29 8.40 -22.56
C VAL A 116 -10.18 8.52 -23.76
N SER A 117 -10.43 7.41 -24.45
CA SER A 117 -11.41 7.36 -25.54
C SER A 117 -12.82 7.68 -25.02
N ASP A 118 -13.63 8.37 -25.83
CA ASP A 118 -15.01 8.74 -25.46
C ASP A 118 -15.87 7.54 -25.06
N ALA A 119 -15.63 6.37 -25.67
CA ALA A 119 -16.33 5.13 -25.35
C ALA A 119 -16.04 4.62 -23.92
N LEU A 120 -14.82 4.76 -23.42
CA LEU A 120 -14.39 4.30 -22.10
C LEU A 120 -14.54 5.37 -21.01
N LEU A 121 -14.69 6.64 -21.38
CA LEU A 121 -14.73 7.75 -20.44
C LEU A 121 -15.76 7.61 -19.31
N PRO A 122 -17.02 7.18 -19.55
CA PRO A 122 -18.00 6.97 -18.48
C PRO A 122 -17.55 5.91 -17.48
N ASP A 123 -17.02 4.79 -17.97
CA ASP A 123 -16.57 3.67 -17.13
C ASP A 123 -15.34 4.05 -16.31
N VAL A 124 -14.39 4.79 -16.89
CA VAL A 124 -13.19 5.27 -16.21
C VAL A 124 -13.57 6.30 -15.14
N ARG A 125 -14.49 7.22 -15.43
CA ARG A 125 -15.02 8.17 -14.43
C ARG A 125 -15.64 7.46 -13.23
N LEU A 126 -16.47 6.46 -13.46
CA LEU A 126 -17.07 5.67 -12.39
C LEU A 126 -16.03 4.87 -11.60
N LEU A 127 -15.03 4.29 -12.28
CA LEU A 127 -13.90 3.62 -11.61
C LEU A 127 -13.19 4.57 -10.64
N PHE A 128 -12.80 5.77 -11.12
CA PHE A 128 -12.15 6.76 -10.28
C PHE A 128 -13.04 7.18 -9.11
N ALA A 129 -14.34 7.43 -9.34
CA ALA A 129 -15.30 7.78 -8.29
C ALA A 129 -15.37 6.71 -7.20
N PHE A 130 -15.49 5.43 -7.57
CA PHE A 130 -15.51 4.32 -6.61
C PHE A 130 -14.19 4.15 -5.86
N LEU A 131 -13.03 4.31 -6.54
CA LEU A 131 -11.73 4.21 -5.87
C LEU A 131 -11.46 5.41 -4.93
N PHE A 132 -11.94 6.62 -5.26
CA PHE A 132 -11.92 7.73 -4.31
C PHE A 132 -12.87 7.49 -3.12
N LEU A 133 -14.04 6.89 -3.35
CA LEU A 133 -14.94 6.48 -2.28
C LEU A 133 -14.30 5.43 -1.36
N ASP A 134 -13.60 4.44 -1.93
CA ASP A 134 -12.78 3.48 -1.18
C ASP A 134 -11.74 4.20 -0.30
N CYS A 135 -11.01 5.15 -0.86
CA CYS A 135 -10.01 5.95 -0.14
C CYS A 135 -10.63 6.75 1.03
N ILE A 136 -11.79 7.36 0.81
CA ILE A 136 -12.53 8.11 1.83
C ILE A 136 -12.91 7.20 2.99
N ILE A 137 -13.55 6.06 2.70
CA ILE A 137 -13.96 5.08 3.71
C ILE A 137 -12.75 4.52 4.45
N SER A 138 -11.67 4.19 3.72
CA SER A 138 -10.40 3.70 4.27
C SER A 138 -9.77 4.71 5.23
N THR A 139 -9.78 6.00 4.87
CA THR A 139 -9.24 7.08 5.70
C THR A 139 -10.01 7.19 7.03
N ILE A 140 -11.33 7.19 6.99
CA ILE A 140 -12.17 7.22 8.20
C ILE A 140 -11.94 5.96 9.04
N SER A 141 -11.81 4.81 8.38
CA SER A 141 -11.62 3.50 9.01
C SER A 141 -10.25 3.32 9.68
N SER A 142 -9.24 4.08 9.28
CA SER A 142 -7.84 3.84 9.63
C SER A 142 -7.58 3.81 11.15
N VAL A 143 -8.25 4.67 11.91
CA VAL A 143 -8.08 4.76 13.36
C VAL A 143 -8.53 3.48 14.09
N PHE A 144 -9.54 2.77 13.57
CA PHE A 144 -10.03 1.52 14.17
C PHE A 144 -9.01 0.37 14.04
N GLY A 145 -8.06 0.45 13.10
CA GLY A 145 -6.95 -0.49 13.00
C GLY A 145 -6.00 -0.50 14.21
N VAL A 146 -6.04 0.54 15.05
CA VAL A 146 -5.22 0.65 16.27
C VAL A 146 -5.47 -0.50 17.25
N ALA A 147 -6.68 -1.04 17.33
CA ALA A 147 -7.04 -2.07 18.30
C ALA A 147 -6.20 -3.36 18.17
N THR A 148 -5.99 -3.82 16.96
CA THR A 148 -5.17 -5.02 16.68
C THR A 148 -3.69 -4.74 16.91
N PHE A 149 -3.23 -3.53 16.64
CA PHE A 149 -1.86 -3.08 16.92
C PHE A 149 -1.61 -3.00 18.44
N ALA A 150 -2.47 -2.33 19.19
CA ALA A 150 -2.32 -2.12 20.63
C ALA A 150 -2.33 -3.44 21.42
N ARG A 151 -3.10 -4.42 21.00
CA ARG A 151 -3.15 -5.75 21.63
C ARG A 151 -2.19 -6.77 21.00
N ASN A 152 -1.28 -6.33 20.10
CA ASN A 152 -0.32 -7.19 19.39
C ASN A 152 -0.97 -8.37 18.64
N LYS A 153 -2.22 -8.19 18.14
CA LYS A 153 -2.99 -9.20 17.39
C LYS A 153 -3.05 -8.86 15.90
N LEU A 154 -1.89 -8.53 15.30
CA LEU A 154 -1.80 -8.14 13.89
C LEU A 154 -2.25 -9.24 12.93
N TYR A 155 -2.18 -10.52 13.34
CA TYR A 155 -2.71 -11.63 12.56
C TYR A 155 -4.20 -11.50 12.22
N LEU A 156 -4.99 -10.81 13.06
CA LEU A 156 -6.40 -10.51 12.76
C LEU A 156 -6.53 -9.55 11.57
N ASN A 157 -5.64 -8.57 11.45
CA ASN A 157 -5.59 -7.72 10.26
C ASN A 157 -5.22 -8.51 9.01
N SER A 158 -4.28 -9.44 9.15
CA SER A 158 -3.85 -10.32 8.07
C SER A 158 -5.00 -11.21 7.57
N LEU A 159 -5.71 -11.89 8.48
CA LEU A 159 -6.88 -12.70 8.14
C LEU A 159 -7.96 -11.87 7.45
N ARG A 160 -8.34 -10.73 8.02
CA ARG A 160 -9.32 -9.82 7.43
C ARG A 160 -8.92 -9.38 6.02
N THR A 161 -7.62 -9.09 5.79
CA THR A 161 -7.14 -8.68 4.46
C THR A 161 -7.27 -9.82 3.44
N ILE A 162 -6.99 -11.07 3.86
CA ILE A 162 -7.19 -12.25 3.01
C ILE A 162 -8.67 -12.39 2.65
N GLU A 163 -9.55 -12.38 3.64
CA GLU A 163 -11.00 -12.49 3.45
C GLU A 163 -11.53 -11.38 2.53
N ALA A 164 -11.08 -10.14 2.76
CA ALA A 164 -11.47 -8.98 1.95
C ALA A 164 -10.99 -9.10 0.49
N ASN A 165 -9.77 -9.59 0.25
CA ASN A 165 -9.24 -9.81 -1.10
C ASN A 165 -10.00 -10.93 -1.83
N ILE A 166 -10.36 -12.01 -1.12
CA ILE A 166 -11.19 -13.08 -1.68
C ILE A 166 -12.58 -12.53 -2.02
N LEU A 167 -13.18 -11.77 -1.12
CA LEU A 167 -14.48 -11.14 -1.35
C LEU A 167 -14.47 -10.21 -2.59
N ARG A 168 -13.41 -9.39 -2.73
CA ARG A 168 -13.20 -8.55 -3.90
C ARG A 168 -13.09 -9.37 -5.18
N MET A 169 -12.28 -10.42 -5.18
CA MET A 169 -12.10 -11.32 -6.32
C MET A 169 -13.44 -11.97 -6.70
N LEU A 170 -14.17 -12.53 -5.75
CA LEU A 170 -15.48 -13.13 -5.99
C LEU A 170 -16.48 -12.11 -6.54
N CYS A 171 -16.50 -10.90 -6.00
CA CYS A 171 -17.36 -9.81 -6.49
C CYS A 171 -17.08 -9.49 -7.97
N ILE A 172 -15.80 -9.37 -8.36
CA ILE A 172 -15.41 -9.13 -9.76
C ILE A 172 -15.85 -10.30 -10.66
N VAL A 173 -15.57 -11.54 -10.26
CA VAL A 173 -15.93 -12.72 -11.04
C VAL A 173 -17.45 -12.83 -11.21
N ILE A 174 -18.24 -12.62 -10.17
CA ILE A 174 -19.70 -12.64 -10.22
C ILE A 174 -20.21 -11.54 -11.16
N LEU A 175 -19.75 -10.31 -11.01
CA LEU A 175 -20.19 -9.18 -11.83
C LEU A 175 -19.87 -9.39 -13.32
N PHE A 176 -18.67 -9.91 -13.63
CA PHE A 176 -18.27 -10.18 -15.02
C PHE A 176 -18.96 -11.41 -15.62
N SER A 177 -19.43 -12.34 -14.78
CA SER A 177 -20.16 -13.53 -15.26
C SER A 177 -21.66 -13.29 -15.44
N CYS A 178 -22.24 -12.40 -14.60
CA CYS A 178 -23.68 -12.13 -14.64
C CYS A 178 -24.07 -10.94 -15.53
N PHE A 179 -23.12 -10.04 -15.81
CA PHE A 179 -23.35 -8.82 -16.59
C PHE A 179 -22.25 -8.65 -17.65
N GLU A 180 -22.48 -7.78 -18.61
CA GLU A 180 -21.44 -7.39 -19.57
C GLU A 180 -20.23 -6.81 -18.81
N PRO A 181 -19.02 -7.33 -19.01
CA PRO A 181 -17.83 -6.87 -18.30
C PRO A 181 -17.59 -5.37 -18.51
N ARG A 182 -17.57 -4.61 -17.42
CA ARG A 182 -17.30 -3.17 -17.41
C ARG A 182 -16.24 -2.81 -16.40
N LEU A 183 -15.43 -1.80 -16.72
CA LEU A 183 -14.29 -1.38 -15.94
C LEU A 183 -14.67 -0.94 -14.51
N PHE A 184 -15.77 -0.22 -14.34
CA PHE A 184 -16.18 0.32 -13.03
C PHE A 184 -16.60 -0.77 -12.02
N TYR A 185 -16.89 -2.01 -12.44
CA TYR A 185 -17.16 -3.11 -11.49
C TYR A 185 -15.99 -3.41 -10.57
N ILE A 186 -14.76 -3.12 -11.02
CA ILE A 186 -13.56 -3.25 -10.19
C ILE A 186 -13.58 -2.22 -9.05
N GLY A 187 -14.07 -1.01 -9.34
CA GLY A 187 -14.29 0.02 -8.33
C GLY A 187 -15.36 -0.38 -7.31
N ILE A 188 -16.49 -0.93 -7.76
CA ILE A 188 -17.55 -1.47 -6.87
C ILE A 188 -16.98 -2.54 -5.95
N ALA A 189 -16.23 -3.50 -6.50
CA ALA A 189 -15.62 -4.56 -5.71
C ALA A 189 -14.63 -4.02 -4.66
N SER A 190 -13.91 -2.93 -4.96
CA SER A 190 -13.03 -2.25 -3.99
C SER A 190 -13.84 -1.59 -2.87
N VAL A 191 -14.97 -0.97 -3.18
CA VAL A 191 -15.87 -0.38 -2.16
C VAL A 191 -16.45 -1.48 -1.25
N VAL A 192 -16.89 -2.61 -1.81
CA VAL A 192 -17.36 -3.76 -1.00
C VAL A 192 -16.24 -4.26 -0.07
N GLN A 193 -15.02 -4.36 -0.58
CA GLN A 193 -13.84 -4.75 0.19
C GLN A 193 -13.59 -3.81 1.37
N VAL A 194 -13.59 -2.50 1.15
CA VAL A 194 -13.29 -1.53 2.21
C VAL A 194 -14.39 -1.42 3.25
N ILE A 195 -15.67 -1.57 2.85
CA ILE A 195 -16.79 -1.64 3.79
C ILE A 195 -16.65 -2.87 4.70
N TYR A 196 -16.32 -4.03 4.14
CA TYR A 196 -16.05 -5.23 4.91
C TYR A 196 -14.91 -5.00 5.93
N CYS A 197 -13.80 -4.39 5.49
CA CYS A 197 -12.69 -4.03 6.36
C CYS A 197 -13.10 -3.06 7.47
N LEU A 198 -13.93 -2.05 7.17
CA LEU A 198 -14.44 -1.07 8.16
C LEU A 198 -15.26 -1.79 9.23
N VAL A 199 -16.22 -2.63 8.84
CA VAL A 199 -17.08 -3.36 9.76
C VAL A 199 -16.26 -4.21 10.73
N LEU A 200 -15.32 -4.99 10.23
CA LEU A 200 -14.45 -5.81 11.07
C LEU A 200 -13.52 -4.97 11.95
N ASN A 201 -12.98 -3.85 11.46
CA ASN A 201 -12.18 -2.94 12.27
C ASN A 201 -12.97 -2.38 13.46
N VAL A 202 -14.20 -1.97 13.24
CA VAL A 202 -15.09 -1.48 14.31
C VAL A 202 -15.39 -2.60 15.31
N ILE A 203 -15.68 -3.82 14.84
CA ILE A 203 -15.91 -4.98 15.71
C ILE A 203 -14.67 -5.30 16.55
N TYR A 204 -13.47 -5.33 15.93
CA TYR A 204 -12.22 -5.57 16.64
C TYR A 204 -11.94 -4.47 17.67
N THR A 205 -12.22 -3.20 17.33
CA THR A 205 -12.05 -2.10 18.29
C THR A 205 -12.96 -2.29 19.51
N LYS A 206 -14.24 -2.56 19.31
CA LYS A 206 -15.18 -2.79 20.41
C LYS A 206 -14.83 -4.00 21.29
N ARG A 207 -14.29 -5.08 20.69
CA ARG A 207 -13.92 -6.30 21.40
C ARG A 207 -12.57 -6.23 22.09
N LEU A 208 -11.59 -5.60 21.49
CA LEU A 208 -10.21 -5.60 21.98
C LEU A 208 -9.89 -4.39 22.85
N LEU A 209 -10.58 -3.28 22.65
CA LEU A 209 -10.39 -2.02 23.37
C LEU A 209 -11.75 -1.44 23.81
N PRO A 210 -12.50 -2.13 24.70
CA PRO A 210 -13.80 -1.64 25.18
C PRO A 210 -13.68 -0.33 25.95
N GLU A 211 -12.47 0.00 26.44
CA GLU A 211 -12.15 1.22 27.18
C GLU A 211 -12.09 2.46 26.27
N ILE A 212 -11.89 2.25 24.96
CA ILE A 212 -11.80 3.35 23.98
C ILE A 212 -13.19 3.74 23.50
N LYS A 213 -13.52 5.01 23.74
CA LYS A 213 -14.80 5.60 23.35
C LYS A 213 -14.60 6.78 22.41
N LEU A 214 -15.38 6.79 21.34
CA LEU A 214 -15.42 7.93 20.43
C LEU A 214 -16.34 9.01 20.99
N SER A 215 -15.82 10.23 21.23
CA SER A 215 -16.60 11.35 21.73
C SER A 215 -16.15 12.68 21.10
N ARG A 216 -17.11 13.54 20.74
CA ARG A 216 -16.79 14.89 20.24
C ARG A 216 -16.11 15.76 21.29
N HIS A 217 -16.46 15.62 22.57
CA HIS A 217 -15.81 16.34 23.67
C HIS A 217 -14.34 15.96 23.87
N SER A 218 -13.94 14.79 23.40
CA SER A 218 -12.55 14.31 23.46
C SER A 218 -11.68 14.80 22.29
N PHE A 219 -12.23 15.56 21.34
CA PHE A 219 -11.42 16.17 20.26
C PHE A 219 -10.56 17.31 20.81
N HIS A 220 -9.26 17.23 20.53
CA HIS A 220 -8.28 18.26 20.94
C HIS A 220 -7.31 18.55 19.80
N PHE A 221 -7.33 19.77 19.27
CA PHE A 221 -6.45 20.20 18.18
C PHE A 221 -4.95 20.08 18.52
N ARG A 222 -4.59 20.22 19.82
CA ARG A 222 -3.21 19.99 20.28
C ARG A 222 -2.72 18.58 19.93
N MET A 223 -3.56 17.55 20.09
CA MET A 223 -3.21 16.16 19.74
C MET A 223 -2.98 16.01 18.24
N VAL A 224 -3.81 16.67 17.41
CA VAL A 224 -3.64 16.69 15.96
C VAL A 224 -2.31 17.32 15.57
N LYS A 225 -1.98 18.48 16.15
CA LYS A 225 -0.72 19.19 15.89
C LYS A 225 0.50 18.34 16.26
N GLU A 226 0.43 17.63 17.39
CA GLU A 226 1.50 16.75 17.85
C GLU A 226 1.71 15.57 16.88
N LEU A 227 0.63 14.92 16.43
CA LEU A 227 0.70 13.83 15.46
C LEU A 227 1.26 14.28 14.12
N VAL A 228 0.75 15.39 13.59
CA VAL A 228 1.17 15.94 12.30
C VAL A 228 2.64 16.37 12.34
N SER A 229 3.07 17.08 13.39
CA SER A 229 4.47 17.52 13.51
C SER A 229 5.45 16.36 13.59
N GLY A 230 5.08 15.26 14.26
CA GLY A 230 5.88 14.06 14.33
C GLY A 230 5.84 13.21 13.04
N GLY A 231 4.72 13.24 12.32
CA GLY A 231 4.50 12.44 11.12
C GLY A 231 4.94 13.10 9.80
N VAL A 232 5.33 14.38 9.82
CA VAL A 232 5.67 15.14 8.60
C VAL A 232 6.80 14.51 7.78
N TRP A 233 7.79 13.91 8.40
CA TRP A 233 8.87 13.22 7.69
C TRP A 233 8.41 11.95 6.97
N SER A 234 7.38 11.28 7.49
CA SER A 234 6.74 10.15 6.81
C SER A 234 6.00 10.61 5.55
N LEU A 235 5.36 11.79 5.59
CA LEU A 235 4.75 12.42 4.43
C LEU A 235 5.81 12.71 3.35
N PHE A 236 6.93 13.37 3.71
CA PHE A 236 7.98 13.68 2.76
C PHE A 236 8.64 12.43 2.17
N ASN A 237 8.83 11.39 2.96
CA ASN A 237 9.34 10.12 2.46
C ASN A 237 8.39 9.50 1.43
N ARG A 238 7.09 9.49 1.73
CA ARG A 238 6.08 8.96 0.81
C ARG A 238 5.95 9.79 -0.46
N LEU A 239 6.03 11.12 -0.36
CA LEU A 239 6.06 12.02 -1.51
C LEU A 239 7.23 11.67 -2.44
N GLY A 240 8.44 11.52 -1.89
CA GLY A 240 9.61 11.13 -2.66
C GLY A 240 9.44 9.78 -3.36
N GLN A 241 8.85 8.78 -2.68
CA GLN A 241 8.54 7.49 -3.31
C GLN A 241 7.55 7.61 -4.47
N ILE A 242 6.53 8.46 -4.34
CA ILE A 242 5.56 8.70 -5.42
C ILE A 242 6.25 9.37 -6.61
N LEU A 243 7.15 10.30 -6.38
CA LEU A 243 7.91 10.95 -7.47
C LEU A 243 8.81 9.94 -8.20
N LEU A 244 9.40 8.98 -7.48
CA LEU A 244 10.25 7.95 -8.07
C LEU A 244 9.49 6.90 -8.89
N ASP A 245 8.35 6.42 -8.39
CA ASP A 245 7.71 5.20 -8.90
C ASP A 245 6.27 5.40 -9.38
N GLY A 246 5.67 6.55 -9.09
CA GLY A 246 4.23 6.74 -9.21
C GLY A 246 3.77 7.56 -10.40
N LEU A 247 4.65 8.28 -11.10
CA LEU A 247 4.27 9.20 -12.18
C LEU A 247 4.35 8.58 -13.57
N ASP A 248 5.04 7.48 -13.75
CA ASP A 248 5.34 6.88 -15.04
C ASP A 248 4.08 6.43 -15.81
N LEU A 249 3.06 5.89 -15.15
CA LEU A 249 1.80 5.56 -15.81
C LEU A 249 1.07 6.83 -16.31
N LEU A 250 1.08 7.89 -15.53
CA LEU A 250 0.48 9.17 -15.94
C LEU A 250 1.23 9.77 -17.13
N ILE A 251 2.56 9.81 -17.05
CA ILE A 251 3.41 10.30 -18.13
C ILE A 251 3.18 9.50 -19.41
N THR A 252 3.17 8.16 -19.31
CA THR A 252 2.93 7.30 -20.46
C THR A 252 1.54 7.51 -21.07
N ASN A 253 0.50 7.69 -20.24
CA ASN A 253 -0.85 7.96 -20.74
C ASN A 253 -0.91 9.31 -21.49
N VAL A 254 -0.40 10.38 -20.89
CA VAL A 254 -0.53 11.75 -21.42
C VAL A 254 0.36 11.98 -22.65
N PHE A 255 1.59 11.43 -22.66
CA PHE A 255 2.57 11.72 -23.72
C PHE A 255 2.65 10.65 -24.79
N ILE A 256 2.10 9.46 -24.57
CA ILE A 256 2.10 8.38 -25.56
C ILE A 256 0.66 7.98 -25.88
N ASN A 257 0.02 7.12 -25.09
CA ASN A 257 -1.39 6.74 -25.20
C ASN A 257 -1.83 5.78 -24.08
N ALA A 258 -3.14 5.50 -24.01
CA ALA A 258 -3.74 4.59 -23.03
C ALA A 258 -3.26 3.13 -23.19
N ASN A 259 -3.05 2.64 -24.42
CA ASN A 259 -2.59 1.28 -24.67
C ASN A 259 -1.16 1.06 -24.14
N SER A 260 -0.24 1.97 -24.44
CA SER A 260 1.14 1.93 -23.91
C SER A 260 1.17 1.99 -22.37
N MET A 261 0.30 2.79 -21.76
CA MET A 261 0.12 2.82 -20.30
C MET A 261 -0.37 1.45 -19.79
N GLY A 262 -1.30 0.80 -20.47
CA GLY A 262 -1.79 -0.53 -20.12
C GLY A 262 -0.68 -1.58 -20.17
N ILE A 263 0.13 -1.59 -21.22
CA ILE A 263 1.30 -2.47 -21.38
C ILE A 263 2.31 -2.20 -20.27
N LEU A 264 2.63 -0.94 -19.97
CA LEU A 264 3.54 -0.58 -18.87
C LEU A 264 2.99 -1.04 -17.52
N SER A 265 1.69 -0.88 -17.25
CA SER A 265 1.05 -1.34 -16.02
C SER A 265 1.20 -2.86 -15.83
N LEU A 266 1.02 -3.64 -16.89
CA LEU A 266 1.21 -5.09 -16.87
C LEU A 266 2.70 -5.47 -16.64
N SER A 267 3.62 -4.80 -17.32
CA SER A 267 5.05 -5.08 -17.19
C SER A 267 5.58 -4.79 -15.78
N LYS A 268 4.98 -3.85 -15.05
CA LYS A 268 5.32 -3.52 -13.65
C LYS A 268 4.86 -4.59 -12.63
N THR A 269 4.03 -5.55 -13.02
CA THR A 269 3.49 -6.56 -12.09
C THR A 269 4.58 -7.39 -11.43
N ILE A 270 5.53 -7.92 -12.20
CA ILE A 270 6.63 -8.73 -11.66
C ILE A 270 7.62 -7.90 -10.83
N PRO A 271 8.14 -6.75 -11.32
CA PRO A 271 8.97 -5.88 -10.49
C PRO A 271 8.32 -5.49 -9.16
N THR A 272 7.05 -5.13 -9.17
CA THR A 272 6.30 -4.78 -7.95
C THR A 272 6.16 -5.98 -7.00
N ALA A 273 5.91 -7.17 -7.53
CA ALA A 273 5.86 -8.39 -6.74
C ALA A 273 7.21 -8.70 -6.06
N ILE A 274 8.33 -8.57 -6.78
CA ILE A 274 9.67 -8.75 -6.22
C ILE A 274 9.94 -7.71 -5.12
N ASN A 275 9.64 -6.43 -5.36
CA ASN A 275 9.79 -5.37 -4.36
C ASN A 275 8.95 -5.63 -3.10
N GLY A 276 7.76 -6.19 -3.24
CA GLY A 276 6.93 -6.58 -2.11
C GLY A 276 7.54 -7.72 -1.29
N ILE A 277 8.12 -8.74 -1.92
CA ILE A 277 8.86 -9.82 -1.24
C ILE A 277 10.07 -9.22 -0.49
N VAL A 278 10.81 -8.33 -1.13
CA VAL A 278 11.94 -7.61 -0.52
C VAL A 278 11.48 -6.87 0.73
N SER A 279 10.44 -6.06 0.63
CA SER A 279 9.91 -5.25 1.74
C SER A 279 9.42 -6.11 2.91
N ALA A 280 8.71 -7.19 2.62
CA ALA A 280 8.24 -8.15 3.62
C ALA A 280 9.42 -8.81 4.35
N THR A 281 10.45 -9.24 3.63
CA THR A 281 11.63 -9.92 4.20
C THR A 281 12.51 -8.95 4.99
N VAL A 282 12.76 -7.75 4.49
CA VAL A 282 13.56 -6.72 5.16
C VAL A 282 12.96 -6.33 6.51
N SER A 283 11.64 -6.32 6.65
CA SER A 283 10.95 -6.01 7.91
C SER A 283 11.28 -7.00 9.04
N ILE A 284 11.67 -8.23 8.70
CA ILE A 284 12.03 -9.29 9.67
C ILE A 284 13.32 -8.96 10.43
N PHE A 285 14.24 -8.25 9.79
CA PHE A 285 15.54 -7.91 10.39
C PHE A 285 15.46 -6.70 11.34
N SER A 286 14.45 -5.84 11.21
CA SER A 286 14.31 -4.60 11.95
C SER A 286 14.33 -4.75 13.49
N PRO A 287 13.65 -5.73 14.12
CA PRO A 287 13.70 -5.93 15.56
C PRO A 287 15.10 -6.26 16.06
N ASN A 288 15.85 -7.10 15.34
CA ASN A 288 17.21 -7.47 15.71
C ASN A 288 18.15 -6.27 15.67
N TYR A 289 18.06 -5.43 14.65
CA TYR A 289 18.84 -4.20 14.56
C TYR A 289 18.55 -3.26 15.73
N THR A 290 17.27 -3.12 16.10
CA THR A 290 16.85 -2.28 17.22
C THR A 290 17.45 -2.77 18.54
N ILE A 291 17.43 -4.09 18.79
CA ILE A 291 18.00 -4.69 20.02
C ILE A 291 19.52 -4.47 20.06
N LEU A 292 20.25 -4.77 19.00
CA LEU A 292 21.69 -4.61 18.95
C LEU A 292 22.12 -3.14 19.11
N TYR A 293 21.38 -2.24 18.49
CA TYR A 293 21.60 -0.79 18.66
C TYR A 293 21.36 -0.32 20.10
N ALA A 294 20.25 -0.75 20.70
CA ALA A 294 19.93 -0.41 22.10
C ALA A 294 20.95 -0.97 23.11
N GLN A 295 21.55 -2.13 22.80
CA GLN A 295 22.62 -2.72 23.60
C GLN A 295 24.01 -2.09 23.36
N GLY A 296 24.15 -1.15 22.43
CA GLY A 296 25.42 -0.53 22.08
C GLY A 296 26.40 -1.44 21.32
N LYS A 297 25.95 -2.61 20.87
CA LYS A 297 26.77 -3.65 20.19
C LYS A 297 26.99 -3.33 18.71
N LYS A 298 27.76 -2.29 18.44
CA LYS A 298 27.96 -1.77 17.07
C LYS A 298 28.54 -2.79 16.11
N ASP A 299 29.52 -3.59 16.53
CA ASP A 299 30.17 -4.58 15.65
C ASP A 299 29.24 -5.74 15.30
N GLU A 300 28.44 -6.22 16.27
CA GLU A 300 27.41 -7.24 16.04
C GLU A 300 26.31 -6.71 15.11
N LEU A 301 25.89 -5.44 15.29
CA LEU A 301 24.95 -4.78 14.41
C LEU A 301 25.48 -4.72 12.98
N LEU A 302 26.73 -4.30 12.79
CA LEU A 302 27.35 -4.21 11.46
C LEU A 302 27.45 -5.59 10.77
N ARG A 303 27.80 -6.64 11.52
CA ARG A 303 27.79 -8.03 11.01
C ARG A 303 26.40 -8.47 10.61
N SER A 304 25.39 -8.19 11.44
CA SER A 304 23.99 -8.52 11.16
C SER A 304 23.50 -7.83 9.89
N ILE A 305 23.84 -6.55 9.68
CA ILE A 305 23.49 -5.81 8.47
C ILE A 305 24.14 -6.45 7.24
N LYS A 306 25.45 -6.70 7.27
CA LYS A 306 26.16 -7.32 6.16
C LYS A 306 25.60 -8.71 5.81
N GLN A 307 25.24 -9.49 6.81
CA GLN A 307 24.65 -10.80 6.62
C GLN A 307 23.24 -10.70 6.00
N SER A 308 22.41 -9.80 6.50
CA SER A 308 21.07 -9.54 5.95
C SER A 308 21.15 -9.06 4.50
N MET A 309 22.09 -8.17 4.17
CA MET A 309 22.30 -7.71 2.79
C MET A 309 22.65 -8.86 1.85
N LYS A 310 23.52 -9.80 2.27
CA LYS A 310 23.86 -11.00 1.47
C LYS A 310 22.62 -11.88 1.24
N ILE A 311 21.85 -12.15 2.30
CA ILE A 311 20.62 -12.95 2.21
C ILE A 311 19.62 -12.28 1.26
N MET A 312 19.42 -10.97 1.41
CA MET A 312 18.50 -10.21 0.57
C MET A 312 18.98 -10.15 -0.89
N GLY A 313 20.30 -10.02 -1.13
CA GLY A 313 20.84 -10.10 -2.47
C GLY A 313 20.49 -11.43 -3.17
N VAL A 314 20.57 -12.55 -2.46
CA VAL A 314 20.16 -13.86 -3.01
C VAL A 314 18.66 -13.91 -3.26
N ILE A 315 17.84 -13.57 -2.26
CA ILE A 315 16.37 -13.62 -2.35
C ILE A 315 15.84 -12.72 -3.49
N THR A 316 16.47 -11.58 -3.71
CA THR A 316 16.05 -10.62 -4.75
C THR A 316 16.49 -11.08 -6.15
N ASN A 317 17.71 -11.62 -6.28
CA ASN A 317 18.24 -11.95 -7.60
C ASN A 317 17.69 -13.27 -8.16
N ILE A 318 17.25 -14.22 -7.33
CA ILE A 318 16.66 -15.48 -7.81
C ILE A 318 15.42 -15.23 -8.71
N PRO A 319 14.39 -14.47 -8.30
CA PRO A 319 13.26 -14.17 -9.19
C PRO A 319 13.64 -13.41 -10.45
N VAL A 320 14.64 -12.52 -10.36
CA VAL A 320 15.13 -11.78 -11.54
C VAL A 320 15.81 -12.72 -12.53
N ILE A 321 16.65 -13.66 -12.06
CA ILE A 321 17.29 -14.66 -12.91
C ILE A 321 16.23 -15.55 -13.59
N ILE A 322 15.20 -15.97 -12.86
CA ILE A 322 14.08 -16.74 -13.43
C ILE A 322 13.38 -15.92 -14.52
N LEU A 323 13.15 -14.63 -14.27
CA LEU A 323 12.56 -13.73 -15.27
C LEU A 323 13.44 -13.59 -16.51
N VAL A 324 14.77 -13.51 -16.36
CA VAL A 324 15.71 -13.43 -17.49
C VAL A 324 15.65 -14.70 -18.34
N ILE A 325 15.56 -15.88 -17.72
CA ILE A 325 15.60 -17.17 -18.43
C ILE A 325 14.26 -17.51 -19.06
N CYS A 326 13.16 -17.38 -18.32
CA CYS A 326 11.82 -17.86 -18.71
C CYS A 326 10.80 -16.73 -18.91
N GLY A 327 11.21 -15.46 -18.85
CA GLY A 327 10.27 -14.34 -18.78
C GLY A 327 9.43 -14.16 -20.04
N LYS A 328 9.98 -14.43 -21.23
CA LYS A 328 9.24 -14.31 -22.49
C LYS A 328 8.14 -15.35 -22.59
N GLU A 329 8.47 -16.60 -22.32
CA GLU A 329 7.52 -17.72 -22.32
C GLU A 329 6.49 -17.56 -21.23
N PHE A 330 6.91 -17.07 -20.06
CA PHE A 330 6.02 -16.74 -18.96
C PHE A 330 4.96 -15.70 -19.40
N TYR A 331 5.36 -14.58 -20.03
CA TYR A 331 4.42 -13.55 -20.47
C TYR A 331 3.51 -14.03 -21.58
N ALA A 332 4.00 -14.87 -22.50
CA ALA A 332 3.18 -15.47 -23.55
C ALA A 332 2.06 -16.36 -22.98
N LEU A 333 2.31 -17.05 -21.88
CA LEU A 333 1.31 -17.85 -21.17
C LEU A 333 0.39 -17.02 -20.28
N TRP A 334 0.95 -16.01 -19.60
CA TRP A 334 0.22 -15.22 -18.63
C TRP A 334 -0.67 -14.15 -19.24
N GLN A 335 -0.21 -13.51 -20.32
CA GLN A 335 -0.93 -12.45 -21.04
C GLN A 335 -0.92 -12.72 -22.55
N PRO A 336 -1.65 -13.75 -23.04
CA PRO A 336 -1.57 -14.18 -24.44
C PRO A 336 -2.14 -13.15 -25.44
N THR A 337 -2.86 -12.15 -24.96
CA THR A 337 -3.44 -11.06 -25.77
C THR A 337 -2.50 -9.87 -25.98
N VAL A 338 -1.34 -9.86 -25.32
CA VAL A 338 -0.37 -8.76 -25.37
C VAL A 338 0.98 -9.28 -25.89
N ASP A 339 1.71 -8.45 -26.61
CA ASP A 339 3.05 -8.81 -27.08
C ASP A 339 3.98 -9.17 -25.92
N SER A 340 4.33 -10.45 -25.80
CA SER A 340 5.15 -11.00 -24.75
C SER A 340 6.59 -10.47 -24.77
N ASP A 341 7.12 -10.13 -25.96
CA ASP A 341 8.49 -9.59 -26.09
C ASP A 341 8.59 -8.18 -25.51
N VAL A 342 7.57 -7.35 -25.76
CA VAL A 342 7.48 -5.99 -25.19
C VAL A 342 7.33 -6.04 -23.65
N LEU A 343 6.39 -6.87 -23.14
CA LEU A 343 6.20 -7.05 -21.70
C LEU A 343 7.48 -7.53 -21.01
N TYR A 344 8.16 -8.51 -21.61
CA TYR A 344 9.40 -9.07 -21.09
C TYR A 344 10.50 -8.01 -21.00
N LYS A 345 10.76 -7.27 -22.08
CA LYS A 345 11.79 -6.22 -22.11
C LYS A 345 11.52 -5.11 -21.10
N LEU A 346 10.29 -4.61 -21.03
CA LEU A 346 9.92 -3.58 -20.06
C LEU A 346 10.05 -4.08 -18.62
N SER A 347 9.67 -5.32 -18.34
CA SER A 347 9.82 -5.90 -17.00
C SER A 347 11.28 -6.09 -16.61
N LEU A 348 12.14 -6.49 -17.53
CA LEU A 348 13.59 -6.58 -17.30
C LEU A 348 14.15 -5.19 -16.93
N LEU A 349 13.80 -4.15 -17.71
CA LEU A 349 14.22 -2.78 -17.40
C LEU A 349 13.76 -2.35 -16.00
N GLY A 350 12.51 -2.66 -15.62
CA GLY A 350 12.00 -2.40 -14.27
C GLY A 350 12.72 -3.18 -13.16
N CYS A 351 13.34 -4.33 -13.48
CA CYS A 351 14.09 -5.13 -12.53
C CYS A 351 15.55 -4.71 -12.36
N VAL A 352 16.14 -3.93 -13.29
CA VAL A 352 17.54 -3.52 -13.22
C VAL A 352 17.89 -2.87 -11.89
N CYS A 353 17.10 -1.90 -11.46
CA CYS A 353 17.30 -1.21 -10.18
C CYS A 353 17.15 -2.16 -8.98
N ILE A 354 16.28 -3.17 -9.08
CA ILE A 354 15.98 -4.11 -7.99
C ILE A 354 17.19 -5.01 -7.71
N ILE A 355 17.96 -5.37 -8.74
CA ILE A 355 19.19 -6.19 -8.61
C ILE A 355 20.15 -5.57 -7.58
N PHE A 356 20.32 -4.26 -7.65
CA PHE A 356 21.23 -3.53 -6.78
C PHE A 356 20.57 -3.10 -5.46
N SER A 357 19.33 -2.64 -5.52
CA SER A 357 18.62 -2.09 -4.36
C SER A 357 18.16 -3.15 -3.36
N GLY A 358 17.95 -4.41 -3.79
CA GLY A 358 17.43 -5.46 -2.93
C GLY A 358 18.25 -5.68 -1.65
N GLY A 359 19.58 -5.77 -1.77
CA GLY A 359 20.46 -5.84 -0.61
C GLY A 359 20.54 -4.55 0.19
N ILE A 360 20.53 -3.40 -0.49
CA ILE A 360 20.65 -2.06 0.13
C ILE A 360 19.40 -1.72 0.96
N ASN A 361 18.23 -2.25 0.63
CA ASN A 361 16.99 -2.02 1.37
C ASN A 361 17.09 -2.37 2.87
N CYS A 362 17.98 -3.29 3.26
CA CYS A 362 18.27 -3.57 4.66
C CYS A 362 18.82 -2.35 5.42
N ILE A 363 19.55 -1.46 4.74
CA ILE A 363 20.17 -0.27 5.33
C ILE A 363 19.10 0.79 5.65
N TYR A 364 18.04 0.89 4.85
CA TYR A 364 16.98 1.87 5.09
C TYR A 364 16.28 1.68 6.45
N ASN A 365 16.17 0.45 6.93
CA ASN A 365 15.64 0.18 8.26
C ASN A 365 16.47 0.81 9.39
N ILE A 366 17.78 1.01 9.17
CA ILE A 366 18.66 1.59 10.17
C ILE A 366 18.31 3.04 10.42
N PHE A 367 17.90 3.79 9.40
CA PHE A 367 17.46 5.18 9.57
C PHE A 367 16.27 5.29 10.54
N THR A 368 15.40 4.28 10.54
CA THR A 368 14.30 4.17 11.51
C THR A 368 14.81 3.81 12.91
N VAL A 369 15.73 2.85 13.00
CA VAL A 369 16.33 2.39 14.27
C VAL A 369 17.08 3.52 14.98
N VAL A 370 17.89 4.29 14.23
CA VAL A 370 18.67 5.42 14.78
C VAL A 370 17.90 6.74 14.82
N ASN A 371 16.60 6.73 14.45
CA ASN A 371 15.72 7.91 14.40
C ASN A 371 16.27 9.06 13.52
N LYS A 372 16.89 8.72 12.38
CA LYS A 372 17.40 9.68 11.39
C LYS A 372 16.58 9.72 10.11
N LEU A 373 15.27 9.62 10.22
CA LEU A 373 14.32 9.63 9.09
C LEU A 373 14.41 10.90 8.23
N LYS A 374 14.71 12.05 8.84
CA LYS A 374 14.85 13.34 8.16
C LYS A 374 15.85 13.27 6.99
N ALA A 375 17.05 12.75 7.25
CA ALA A 375 18.10 12.65 6.24
C ALA A 375 17.68 11.74 5.07
N ASN A 376 17.08 10.57 5.40
CA ASN A 376 16.58 9.66 4.39
C ASN A 376 15.48 10.30 3.51
N SER A 377 14.50 10.99 4.14
CA SER A 377 13.40 11.62 3.41
C SER A 377 13.90 12.71 2.44
N ILE A 378 14.89 13.51 2.84
CA ILE A 378 15.49 14.53 1.97
C ILE A 378 16.16 13.88 0.75
N VAL A 379 16.95 12.83 0.96
CA VAL A 379 17.62 12.11 -0.14
C VAL A 379 16.60 11.51 -1.11
N VAL A 380 15.55 10.86 -0.59
CA VAL A 380 14.51 10.24 -1.43
C VAL A 380 13.77 11.30 -2.27
N ILE A 381 13.45 12.48 -1.70
CA ILE A 381 12.83 13.58 -2.47
C ILE A 381 13.77 14.08 -3.56
N LEU A 382 15.02 14.37 -3.22
CA LEU A 382 16.00 14.86 -4.20
C LEU A 382 16.20 13.86 -5.35
N SER A 383 16.24 12.55 -5.03
CA SER A 383 16.32 11.51 -6.06
C SER A 383 15.07 11.41 -6.92
N GLY A 384 13.89 11.77 -6.40
CA GLY A 384 12.63 11.75 -7.14
C GLY A 384 12.40 13.00 -8.02
N LEU A 385 13.20 14.04 -7.84
CA LEU A 385 13.15 15.27 -8.66
C LEU A 385 14.11 15.23 -9.86
N VAL A 386 15.04 14.31 -9.89
CA VAL A 386 15.99 14.03 -10.98
C VAL A 386 15.44 13.00 -11.93
#